data_f8af0ad213f8966416c05866f27f52e8
#
_entry.id   f8af0ad213f8966416c05866f27f52e8
#
_cell.length_a   1.000
_cell.length_b   1.000
_cell.length_c   1.000
_cell.angle_alpha   90.00
_cell.angle_beta   90.00
_cell.angle_gamma   90.00
#
_symmetry.space_group_name_H-M   'P 1'
#
loop_
_entity.id
_entity.type
_entity.pdbx_description
1 polymer ?
#
loop_
_entity_poly.entity_id
_entity_poly.type
_entity_poly.pdbx_seq_one_letter_code
_entity_poly.pdbx_strand_id
1 'polypeptide(L)'
;MRKYILVLILGAWMMQSPIQAEVLETLSDSVTVREAVTQTINITQIQTQYIPPALSLERKSLRIINMQGAAGLPKGEWEMFIQHRFGTFGTGAYNWYGLDQSYMRIGLDAGLSERLTVGVSRSSMNKIADGYFKYQFKGKATASPKKDGNSKSEVTAAWYSNVSINTQARASISPEPFYYTNRLRFVNTIIISKNINDRLLIALTPSLVHVNLVDLANESNDIAVMGAYGRMKLSDRYAVTAEIQKPFLSKMPSPSGASKSVNIPTDPYMALGFEIYTAKHVFQLSVSNAQSMNESYYMTQNNGSFEPSNLRFGFNIVRRW
;
A
#
# COMPACT_ATOMS: atom_id res chain seq x y z
N MET A 1 -26.51 -25.65 -2.57
CA MET A 1 -25.98 -26.16 -1.31
C MET A 1 -24.58 -26.77 -1.46
N ARG A 2 -23.61 -26.11 -2.14
CA ARG A 2 -22.24 -26.65 -2.32
C ARG A 2 -21.13 -25.60 -2.12
N LYS A 3 -21.42 -24.45 -1.51
CA LYS A 3 -20.45 -23.36 -1.37
C LYS A 3 -19.92 -23.10 0.05
N TYR A 4 -20.28 -23.95 1.03
CA TYR A 4 -19.86 -23.75 2.43
C TYR A 4 -18.91 -24.86 2.96
N ILE A 5 -18.52 -25.83 2.12
CA ILE A 5 -17.72 -26.97 2.57
C ILE A 5 -16.21 -26.66 2.65
N LEU A 6 -15.70 -25.69 1.90
CA LEU A 6 -14.26 -25.40 1.89
C LEU A 6 -13.76 -24.59 3.09
N VAL A 7 -14.63 -23.83 3.74
CA VAL A 7 -14.27 -23.03 4.92
C VAL A 7 -14.27 -23.87 6.21
N LEU A 8 -15.04 -24.96 6.23
CA LEU A 8 -15.10 -25.87 7.38
C LEU A 8 -13.93 -26.86 7.46
N ILE A 9 -13.25 -27.16 6.34
CA ILE A 9 -12.12 -28.12 6.33
C ILE A 9 -10.84 -27.49 6.85
N LEU A 10 -10.62 -26.18 6.67
CA LEU A 10 -9.47 -25.45 7.23
C LEU A 10 -9.63 -25.14 8.73
N GLY A 11 -10.86 -25.08 9.23
CA GLY A 11 -11.13 -24.90 10.65
C GLY A 11 -11.00 -26.18 11.49
N ALA A 12 -11.24 -27.33 10.89
CA ALA A 12 -11.23 -28.63 11.58
C ALA A 12 -9.82 -29.21 11.80
N TRP A 13 -8.80 -28.74 11.08
CA TRP A 13 -7.43 -29.24 11.20
C TRP A 13 -6.61 -28.56 12.30
N MET A 14 -7.10 -27.47 12.88
CA MET A 14 -6.46 -26.80 14.03
C MET A 14 -7.02 -27.24 15.40
N MET A 15 -7.98 -28.14 15.46
CA MET A 15 -8.62 -28.56 16.72
C MET A 15 -8.26 -29.97 17.19
N GLN A 16 -7.23 -30.58 16.68
CA GLN A 16 -6.77 -31.89 17.17
C GLN A 16 -5.33 -31.82 17.69
N SER A 17 -5.13 -31.15 18.84
CA SER A 17 -3.93 -31.38 19.63
C SER A 17 -4.31 -32.21 20.88
N PRO A 18 -3.51 -33.23 21.25
CA PRO A 18 -3.80 -34.10 22.39
C PRO A 18 -3.79 -33.40 23.77
N ILE A 19 -3.46 -32.12 23.81
CA ILE A 19 -3.43 -31.30 25.05
C ILE A 19 -4.86 -30.94 25.55
N GLN A 20 -5.89 -31.02 24.70
CA GLN A 20 -7.26 -30.67 25.10
C GLN A 20 -8.01 -31.81 25.82
N ALA A 21 -7.59 -33.05 25.64
CA ALA A 21 -8.22 -34.18 26.33
C ALA A 21 -7.81 -34.25 27.82
N GLU A 22 -6.57 -33.91 28.14
CA GLU A 22 -6.05 -33.93 29.51
C GLU A 22 -6.57 -32.81 30.40
N VAL A 23 -6.97 -31.67 29.80
CA VAL A 23 -7.53 -30.51 30.53
C VAL A 23 -9.02 -30.76 30.89
N LEU A 24 -9.72 -31.61 30.18
CA LEU A 24 -11.13 -31.90 30.46
C LEU A 24 -11.32 -32.95 31.58
N GLU A 25 -10.34 -33.83 31.81
CA GLU A 25 -10.40 -34.82 32.90
C GLU A 25 -10.08 -34.25 34.29
N THR A 26 -9.33 -33.15 34.36
CA THR A 26 -8.98 -32.50 35.65
C THR A 26 -10.01 -31.49 36.14
N LEU A 27 -11.08 -31.21 35.39
CA LEU A 27 -12.11 -30.21 35.70
C LEU A 27 -13.39 -30.81 36.31
N SER A 28 -13.34 -32.05 36.88
CA SER A 28 -14.52 -32.67 37.51
C SER A 28 -14.76 -32.25 38.95
N ASP A 29 -13.95 -31.38 39.55
CA ASP A 29 -14.19 -30.87 40.88
C ASP A 29 -14.85 -29.49 40.90
N SER A 30 -16.02 -29.47 41.45
CA SER A 30 -17.13 -28.54 41.34
C SER A 30 -16.96 -27.09 41.83
N VAL A 31 -15.75 -26.59 42.08
CA VAL A 31 -15.52 -25.19 42.47
C VAL A 31 -14.88 -24.36 41.34
N THR A 32 -14.15 -24.99 40.47
CA THR A 32 -13.34 -24.31 39.42
C THR A 32 -14.10 -23.91 38.16
N VAL A 33 -15.26 -24.53 37.90
CA VAL A 33 -16.02 -24.26 36.63
C VAL A 33 -16.62 -22.84 36.62
N ARG A 34 -17.07 -22.33 37.76
CA ARG A 34 -17.60 -20.95 37.85
C ARG A 34 -16.51 -19.89 37.69
N GLU A 35 -15.31 -20.10 38.24
CA GLU A 35 -14.20 -19.17 38.07
C GLU A 35 -13.62 -19.23 36.64
N ALA A 36 -13.50 -20.42 36.06
CA ALA A 36 -13.05 -20.58 34.68
C ALA A 36 -14.04 -19.97 33.66
N VAL A 37 -15.35 -20.15 33.87
CA VAL A 37 -16.39 -19.51 33.05
C VAL A 37 -16.37 -17.99 33.22
N THR A 38 -16.19 -17.48 34.43
CA THR A 38 -16.08 -16.04 34.68
C THR A 38 -14.80 -15.45 34.06
N GLN A 39 -13.67 -16.17 34.12
CA GLN A 39 -12.44 -15.76 33.44
C GLN A 39 -12.56 -15.84 31.91
N THR A 40 -13.21 -16.87 31.37
CA THR A 40 -13.47 -16.98 29.92
C THR A 40 -14.41 -15.88 29.43
N ILE A 41 -15.44 -15.53 30.19
CA ILE A 41 -16.32 -14.40 29.88
C ILE A 41 -15.56 -13.09 29.94
N ASN A 42 -14.66 -12.89 30.91
CA ASN A 42 -13.83 -11.69 30.99
C ASN A 42 -12.82 -11.60 29.85
N ILE A 43 -12.21 -12.71 29.42
CA ILE A 43 -11.31 -12.75 28.25
C ILE A 43 -12.09 -12.43 26.96
N THR A 44 -13.30 -12.96 26.81
CA THR A 44 -14.17 -12.65 25.65
C THR A 44 -14.63 -11.19 25.68
N GLN A 45 -14.92 -10.63 26.85
CA GLN A 45 -15.25 -9.20 26.99
C GLN A 45 -14.04 -8.30 26.76
N ILE A 46 -12.83 -8.71 27.17
CA ILE A 46 -11.60 -7.96 26.91
C ILE A 46 -11.28 -7.94 25.41
N GLN A 47 -11.53 -9.02 24.68
CA GLN A 47 -11.34 -9.05 23.23
C GLN A 47 -12.37 -8.22 22.46
N THR A 48 -13.57 -8.01 22.99
CA THR A 48 -14.60 -7.19 22.33
C THR A 48 -14.49 -5.70 22.68
N GLN A 49 -13.72 -5.31 23.68
CA GLN A 49 -13.70 -3.93 24.18
C GLN A 49 -12.56 -3.07 23.62
N TYR A 50 -11.59 -3.64 22.87
CA TYR A 50 -10.58 -2.83 22.16
C TYR A 50 -11.08 -2.48 20.76
N ILE A 51 -12.06 -1.57 20.70
CA ILE A 51 -12.31 -0.79 19.47
C ILE A 51 -11.27 0.33 19.49
N PRO A 52 -10.24 0.29 18.63
CA PRO A 52 -9.31 1.41 18.56
C PRO A 52 -10.12 2.68 18.22
N PRO A 53 -9.76 3.84 18.77
CA PRO A 53 -10.44 5.09 18.47
C PRO A 53 -10.60 5.18 16.94
N ALA A 54 -11.78 5.58 16.47
CA ALA A 54 -12.08 5.65 15.05
C ALA A 54 -11.02 6.52 14.36
N LEU A 55 -10.03 5.88 13.75
CA LEU A 55 -9.02 6.57 12.97
C LEU A 55 -9.72 7.25 11.80
N SER A 56 -9.37 8.51 11.50
CA SER A 56 -9.85 9.16 10.28
C SER A 56 -9.51 8.30 9.06
N LEU A 57 -10.30 8.39 8.01
CA LEU A 57 -10.09 7.59 6.77
C LEU A 57 -8.66 7.72 6.24
N GLU A 58 -8.04 8.88 6.42
CA GLU A 58 -6.69 9.17 5.99
C GLU A 58 -5.62 8.41 6.77
N ARG A 59 -5.90 8.09 8.04
CA ARG A 59 -4.94 7.49 8.97
C ARG A 59 -5.01 5.97 9.06
N LYS A 60 -5.91 5.34 8.34
CA LYS A 60 -6.07 3.87 8.38
C LYS A 60 -4.83 3.14 7.87
N SER A 61 -4.21 3.64 6.81
CA SER A 61 -2.94 3.16 6.25
C SER A 61 -2.21 4.32 5.59
N LEU A 62 -0.87 4.35 5.65
CA LEU A 62 -0.07 5.35 4.96
C LEU A 62 -0.17 5.24 3.43
N ARG A 63 -0.48 4.05 2.94
CA ARG A 63 -0.67 3.75 1.51
C ARG A 63 -2.13 3.40 1.24
N ILE A 64 -2.60 3.79 0.06
CA ILE A 64 -3.93 3.38 -0.42
C ILE A 64 -3.83 1.93 -0.93
N ILE A 65 -3.22 1.70 -2.08
CA ILE A 65 -2.79 0.39 -2.59
C ILE A 65 -1.27 0.46 -2.86
N ASN A 66 -0.86 1.25 -3.86
CA ASN A 66 0.53 1.63 -4.14
C ASN A 66 0.81 3.10 -3.79
N MET A 67 -0.18 3.98 -4.01
CA MET A 67 -0.03 5.42 -3.81
C MET A 67 0.03 5.79 -2.33
N GLN A 68 0.84 6.79 -2.03
CA GLN A 68 0.96 7.35 -0.67
C GLN A 68 -0.25 8.21 -0.32
N GLY A 69 -0.80 8.01 0.89
CA GLY A 69 -1.77 8.92 1.49
C GLY A 69 -1.11 10.20 2.03
N ALA A 70 -1.89 11.28 2.21
CA ALA A 70 -1.37 12.55 2.72
C ALA A 70 -1.05 12.49 4.22
N ALA A 71 -1.69 11.63 5.00
CA ALA A 71 -1.40 11.49 6.42
C ALA A 71 -0.03 10.85 6.67
N GLY A 72 0.65 11.32 7.72
CA GLY A 72 1.88 10.71 8.26
C GLY A 72 1.62 9.84 9.47
N LEU A 73 2.69 9.27 10.04
CA LEU A 73 2.69 8.63 11.34
C LEU A 73 2.90 9.66 12.44
N PRO A 74 2.21 9.54 13.59
CA PRO A 74 2.53 10.27 14.79
C PRO A 74 3.98 10.05 15.23
N LYS A 75 4.52 10.99 15.99
CA LYS A 75 5.88 10.87 16.54
C LYS A 75 6.02 9.60 17.38
N GLY A 76 7.04 8.81 17.06
CA GLY A 76 7.39 7.58 17.77
C GLY A 76 6.61 6.33 17.33
N GLU A 77 5.58 6.48 16.49
CA GLU A 77 4.92 5.33 15.86
C GLU A 77 5.72 4.84 14.65
N TRP A 78 5.62 3.56 14.39
CA TRP A 78 6.15 2.94 13.19
C TRP A 78 5.20 1.91 12.59
N GLU A 79 5.39 1.71 11.30
CA GLU A 79 4.55 0.85 10.50
C GLU A 79 5.44 -0.03 9.62
N MET A 80 5.27 -1.35 9.71
CA MET A 80 5.86 -2.28 8.75
C MET A 80 4.82 -2.64 7.71
N PHE A 81 5.24 -2.74 6.46
CA PHE A 81 4.36 -3.17 5.39
C PHE A 81 5.02 -4.26 4.54
N ILE A 82 4.19 -5.15 4.03
CA ILE A 82 4.52 -6.14 3.01
C ILE A 82 3.51 -5.95 1.89
N GLN A 83 3.99 -5.74 0.67
CA GLN A 83 3.18 -5.68 -0.54
C GLN A 83 3.55 -6.88 -1.42
N HIS A 84 2.55 -7.52 -1.99
CA HIS A 84 2.71 -8.67 -2.88
C HIS A 84 1.94 -8.42 -4.18
N ARG A 85 2.58 -8.69 -5.33
CA ARG A 85 1.96 -8.61 -6.65
C ARG A 85 2.27 -9.86 -7.42
N PHE A 86 1.23 -10.42 -8.00
CA PHE A 86 1.30 -11.64 -8.79
C PHE A 86 1.47 -11.35 -10.28
N GLY A 87 1.59 -12.40 -11.08
CA GLY A 87 1.58 -12.30 -12.52
C GLY A 87 0.20 -11.90 -13.07
N THR A 88 0.06 -11.85 -14.38
CA THR A 88 -1.18 -11.46 -15.05
C THR A 88 -2.20 -12.60 -15.11
N PHE A 89 -3.49 -12.27 -15.04
CA PHE A 89 -4.57 -13.24 -15.22
C PHE A 89 -4.52 -13.90 -16.62
N GLY A 90 -3.98 -13.20 -17.63
CA GLY A 90 -3.83 -13.71 -19.00
C GLY A 90 -2.93 -14.93 -19.15
N THR A 91 -2.11 -15.26 -18.13
CA THR A 91 -1.30 -16.50 -18.13
C THR A 91 -2.14 -17.78 -18.03
N GLY A 92 -3.43 -17.66 -17.75
CA GLY A 92 -4.41 -18.72 -17.76
C GLY A 92 -4.27 -19.73 -16.62
N ALA A 93 -5.09 -20.77 -16.69
CA ALA A 93 -5.20 -21.78 -15.63
C ALA A 93 -3.90 -22.56 -15.40
N TYR A 94 -3.07 -22.75 -16.43
CA TYR A 94 -1.79 -23.46 -16.30
C TYR A 94 -0.84 -22.79 -15.28
N ASN A 95 -0.81 -21.46 -15.23
CA ASN A 95 -0.02 -20.68 -14.26
C ASN A 95 -0.89 -20.13 -13.13
N TRP A 96 -1.99 -20.81 -12.80
CA TRP A 96 -2.94 -20.37 -11.77
C TRP A 96 -3.32 -18.89 -11.89
N TYR A 97 -3.59 -18.44 -13.14
CA TYR A 97 -3.95 -17.05 -13.43
C TYR A 97 -2.95 -16.03 -12.88
N GLY A 98 -1.66 -16.37 -12.98
CA GLY A 98 -0.54 -15.54 -12.56
C GLY A 98 -0.06 -15.76 -11.13
N LEU A 99 -0.72 -16.60 -10.32
CA LEU A 99 -0.34 -16.80 -8.91
C LEU A 99 1.03 -17.50 -8.74
N ASP A 100 1.52 -18.23 -9.76
CA ASP A 100 2.85 -18.85 -9.75
C ASP A 100 3.99 -17.84 -9.84
N GLN A 101 3.74 -16.62 -10.29
CA GLN A 101 4.71 -15.54 -10.36
C GLN A 101 4.39 -14.50 -9.30
N SER A 102 5.38 -14.17 -8.48
CA SER A 102 5.16 -13.17 -7.45
C SER A 102 6.37 -12.26 -7.22
N TYR A 103 6.07 -11.01 -6.92
CA TYR A 103 7.03 -10.01 -6.47
C TYR A 103 6.58 -9.44 -5.14
N MET A 104 7.55 -9.18 -4.28
CA MET A 104 7.33 -8.67 -2.94
C MET A 104 8.09 -7.35 -2.73
N ARG A 105 7.48 -6.43 -2.00
CA ARG A 105 8.12 -5.25 -1.42
C ARG A 105 7.87 -5.26 0.08
N ILE A 106 8.93 -5.12 0.86
CA ILE A 106 8.89 -5.01 2.32
C ILE A 106 9.49 -3.66 2.71
N GLY A 107 8.92 -3.01 3.71
CA GLY A 107 9.45 -1.75 4.20
C GLY A 107 9.02 -1.42 5.61
N LEU A 108 9.66 -0.38 6.12
CA LEU A 108 9.47 0.16 7.45
C LEU A 108 9.33 1.66 7.36
N ASP A 109 8.29 2.19 8.00
CA ASP A 109 7.98 3.61 8.08
C ASP A 109 8.03 4.05 9.55
N ALA A 110 8.50 5.28 9.82
CA ALA A 110 8.62 5.83 11.16
C ALA A 110 8.18 7.30 11.21
N GLY A 111 7.40 7.66 12.22
CA GLY A 111 7.05 9.04 12.54
C GLY A 111 8.15 9.71 13.36
N LEU A 112 8.93 10.60 12.73
CA LEU A 112 9.99 11.35 13.42
C LEU A 112 9.43 12.56 14.17
N SER A 113 8.34 13.14 13.67
CA SER A 113 7.60 14.21 14.31
C SER A 113 6.12 14.14 13.92
N GLU A 114 5.28 15.02 14.51
CA GLU A 114 3.87 15.13 14.15
C GLU A 114 3.60 15.47 12.67
N ARG A 115 4.63 15.83 11.92
CA ARG A 115 4.54 16.24 10.51
C ARG A 115 5.51 15.52 9.61
N LEU A 116 6.51 14.81 10.13
CA LEU A 116 7.56 14.17 9.36
C LEU A 116 7.53 12.67 9.56
N THR A 117 7.27 11.96 8.47
CA THR A 117 7.39 10.51 8.37
C THR A 117 8.52 10.17 7.40
N VAL A 118 9.33 9.20 7.75
CA VAL A 118 10.36 8.64 6.86
C VAL A 118 10.11 7.15 6.67
N GLY A 119 10.61 6.60 5.58
CA GLY A 119 10.50 5.17 5.35
C GLY A 119 11.60 4.65 4.44
N VAL A 120 11.87 3.36 4.58
CA VAL A 120 12.79 2.62 3.72
C VAL A 120 12.13 1.33 3.26
N SER A 121 12.45 0.89 2.05
CA SER A 121 11.90 -0.36 1.56
C SER A 121 12.81 -1.06 0.55
N ARG A 122 12.47 -2.33 0.30
CA ARG A 122 13.11 -3.16 -0.72
C ARG A 122 12.10 -3.97 -1.48
N SER A 123 12.18 -3.90 -2.81
CA SER A 123 11.39 -4.72 -3.73
C SER A 123 12.24 -5.84 -4.33
N SER A 124 11.65 -7.02 -4.49
CA SER A 124 12.28 -8.12 -5.25
C SER A 124 12.31 -7.85 -6.74
N MET A 125 11.29 -7.14 -7.26
CA MET A 125 11.25 -6.70 -8.66
C MET A 125 12.36 -5.67 -8.91
N ASN A 126 13.20 -5.92 -9.90
CA ASN A 126 14.38 -5.11 -10.24
C ASN A 126 15.33 -4.85 -9.05
N LYS A 127 15.17 -5.61 -7.95
CA LYS A 127 15.97 -5.48 -6.71
C LYS A 127 16.08 -4.02 -6.24
N ILE A 128 15.00 -3.26 -6.32
CA ILE A 128 14.96 -1.84 -5.97
C ILE A 128 15.04 -1.69 -4.45
N ALA A 129 15.97 -0.87 -3.97
CA ALA A 129 15.94 -0.31 -2.63
C ALA A 129 15.50 1.15 -2.72
N ASP A 130 14.69 1.61 -1.78
CA ASP A 130 14.22 2.99 -1.77
C ASP A 130 14.10 3.55 -0.36
N GLY A 131 14.22 4.89 -0.28
CA GLY A 131 13.96 5.65 0.92
C GLY A 131 13.14 6.89 0.61
N TYR A 132 12.34 7.33 1.56
CA TYR A 132 11.51 8.50 1.37
C TYR A 132 11.37 9.32 2.65
N PHE A 133 10.98 10.58 2.47
CA PHE A 133 10.36 11.37 3.53
C PHE A 133 9.01 11.93 3.04
N LYS A 134 8.10 12.13 4.01
CA LYS A 134 6.80 12.76 3.79
C LYS A 134 6.58 13.83 4.85
N TYR A 135 6.40 15.07 4.41
CA TYR A 135 6.17 16.22 5.28
C TYR A 135 4.74 16.74 5.12
N GLN A 136 3.97 16.76 6.19
CA GLN A 136 2.61 17.32 6.23
C GLN A 136 2.65 18.83 6.44
N PHE A 137 2.16 19.57 5.45
CA PHE A 137 2.01 21.03 5.57
C PHE A 137 0.77 21.38 6.38
N LYS A 138 -0.34 20.66 6.13
CA LYS A 138 -1.65 20.90 6.73
C LYS A 138 -2.26 19.58 7.21
N GLY A 139 -2.98 19.66 8.33
CA GLY A 139 -3.44 18.49 9.08
C GLY A 139 -2.39 18.05 10.10
N LYS A 140 -2.79 17.23 11.05
CA LYS A 140 -1.91 16.61 12.06
C LYS A 140 -2.04 15.11 12.03
N ALA A 141 -0.94 14.40 12.21
CA ALA A 141 -0.96 12.94 12.29
C ALA A 141 -1.84 12.43 13.46
N THR A 142 -1.95 13.24 14.53
CA THR A 142 -2.73 12.93 15.74
C THR A 142 -4.18 13.43 15.73
N ALA A 143 -4.63 14.13 14.66
CA ALA A 143 -5.99 14.66 14.63
C ALA A 143 -7.03 13.54 14.70
N SER A 144 -7.72 13.45 15.84
CA SER A 144 -8.88 12.58 16.02
C SER A 144 -10.12 13.22 15.37
N PRO A 145 -11.07 12.43 14.86
CA PRO A 145 -12.36 12.97 14.42
C PRO A 145 -13.01 13.70 15.59
N LYS A 146 -13.44 14.92 15.36
CA LYS A 146 -14.18 15.68 16.38
C LYS A 146 -15.54 14.99 16.65
N LYS A 147 -15.86 14.85 17.94
CA LYS A 147 -17.05 14.16 18.44
C LYS A 147 -18.38 14.87 18.11
N ASP A 148 -18.33 16.08 17.57
CA ASP A 148 -19.47 16.99 17.44
C ASP A 148 -20.22 16.90 16.11
N GLY A 149 -20.24 15.76 15.43
CA GLY A 149 -21.13 15.53 14.27
C GLY A 149 -20.97 16.50 13.07
N ASN A 150 -20.23 17.58 13.25
CA ASN A 150 -19.94 18.58 12.23
C ASN A 150 -18.51 18.37 11.71
N SER A 151 -18.29 17.27 11.00
CA SER A 151 -17.03 16.98 10.33
C SER A 151 -16.81 18.04 9.26
N LYS A 152 -16.16 19.14 9.64
CA LYS A 152 -15.67 20.13 8.67
C LYS A 152 -14.75 19.36 7.73
N SER A 153 -15.09 19.36 6.44
CA SER A 153 -14.29 18.82 5.34
C SER A 153 -12.83 19.27 5.47
N GLU A 154 -12.00 18.44 6.13
CA GLU A 154 -10.62 18.77 6.40
C GLU A 154 -9.76 18.43 5.19
N VAL A 155 -9.01 19.42 4.71
CA VAL A 155 -8.02 19.22 3.65
C VAL A 155 -6.68 18.92 4.31
N THR A 156 -6.07 17.82 3.95
CA THR A 156 -4.70 17.47 4.32
C THR A 156 -3.79 17.65 3.11
N ALA A 157 -2.63 18.25 3.31
CA ALA A 157 -1.64 18.45 2.26
C ALA A 157 -0.26 17.99 2.75
N ALA A 158 0.45 17.25 1.91
CA ALA A 158 1.78 16.74 2.21
C ALA A 158 2.70 16.77 0.97
N TRP A 159 3.98 16.92 1.23
CA TRP A 159 5.03 16.65 0.25
C TRP A 159 5.67 15.31 0.55
N TYR A 160 5.71 14.46 -0.46
CA TYR A 160 6.38 13.17 -0.47
C TYR A 160 7.56 13.22 -1.43
N SER A 161 8.73 12.84 -0.98
CA SER A 161 9.92 12.73 -1.82
C SER A 161 10.59 11.38 -1.59
N ASN A 162 10.84 10.65 -2.67
CA ASN A 162 11.45 9.32 -2.67
C ASN A 162 12.67 9.30 -3.57
N VAL A 163 13.69 8.59 -3.11
CA VAL A 163 14.82 8.18 -3.92
C VAL A 163 14.88 6.66 -3.99
N SER A 164 14.98 6.11 -5.18
CA SER A 164 15.11 4.68 -5.42
C SER A 164 16.36 4.35 -6.21
N ILE A 165 16.94 3.20 -5.90
CA ILE A 165 18.13 2.67 -6.55
C ILE A 165 17.88 1.26 -7.05
N ASN A 166 18.20 1.01 -8.31
CA ASN A 166 18.22 -0.33 -8.88
C ASN A 166 19.54 -1.03 -8.48
N THR A 167 19.43 -2.09 -7.68
CA THR A 167 20.57 -2.86 -7.15
C THR A 167 20.86 -4.15 -7.92
N GLN A 168 20.28 -4.33 -9.12
CA GLN A 168 20.61 -5.47 -9.99
C GLN A 168 22.09 -5.47 -10.37
N ALA A 169 22.61 -6.64 -10.77
CA ALA A 169 23.95 -6.76 -11.29
C ALA A 169 24.14 -5.87 -12.53
N ARG A 170 25.31 -5.29 -12.70
CA ARG A 170 25.63 -4.34 -13.78
C ARG A 170 25.29 -4.89 -15.17
N ALA A 171 25.67 -6.12 -15.46
CA ALA A 171 25.41 -6.77 -16.74
C ALA A 171 23.93 -6.85 -17.13
N SER A 172 23.01 -6.71 -16.14
CA SER A 172 21.57 -6.75 -16.36
C SER A 172 20.95 -5.37 -16.59
N ILE A 173 21.71 -4.27 -16.54
CA ILE A 173 21.16 -2.92 -16.51
C ILE A 173 21.54 -2.07 -17.73
N SER A 174 22.81 -2.09 -18.16
CA SER A 174 23.26 -1.26 -19.28
C SER A 174 24.65 -1.63 -19.81
N PRO A 175 24.92 -1.37 -21.11
CA PRO A 175 26.29 -1.35 -21.65
C PRO A 175 27.09 -0.17 -21.10
N GLU A 176 28.41 -0.21 -21.33
CA GLU A 176 29.39 0.82 -20.95
C GLU A 176 29.21 2.16 -21.70
N PRO A 177 29.59 3.30 -21.09
CA PRO A 177 30.02 3.48 -19.71
C PRO A 177 28.84 3.62 -18.74
N PHE A 178 28.92 3.03 -17.55
CA PHE A 178 27.86 2.99 -16.57
C PHE A 178 28.31 3.56 -15.21
N TYR A 179 27.69 4.63 -14.76
CA TYR A 179 27.97 5.27 -13.49
C TYR A 179 26.96 4.79 -12.42
N TYR A 180 27.37 4.82 -11.16
CA TYR A 180 26.49 4.45 -10.04
C TYR A 180 25.21 5.32 -9.98
N THR A 181 25.34 6.60 -10.31
CA THR A 181 24.23 7.54 -10.38
C THR A 181 23.17 7.16 -11.41
N ASN A 182 23.53 6.42 -12.46
CA ASN A 182 22.57 5.95 -13.48
C ASN A 182 21.50 5.02 -12.90
N ARG A 183 21.73 4.46 -11.70
CA ARG A 183 20.80 3.58 -10.99
C ARG A 183 19.71 4.33 -10.23
N LEU A 184 19.83 5.65 -10.11
CA LEU A 184 18.97 6.46 -9.26
C LEU A 184 17.74 6.95 -10.02
N ARG A 185 16.62 6.96 -9.31
CA ARG A 185 15.37 7.59 -9.72
C ARG A 185 14.80 8.37 -8.54
N PHE A 186 14.18 9.49 -8.82
CA PHE A 186 13.60 10.39 -7.82
C PHE A 186 12.13 10.63 -8.13
N VAL A 187 11.31 10.67 -7.09
CA VAL A 187 9.89 11.01 -7.19
C VAL A 187 9.60 12.12 -6.20
N ASN A 188 8.98 13.19 -6.68
CA ASN A 188 8.45 14.24 -5.84
C ASN A 188 6.95 14.36 -6.09
N THR A 189 6.14 14.25 -5.04
CA THR A 189 4.68 14.30 -5.13
C THR A 189 4.12 15.28 -4.12
N ILE A 190 3.24 16.15 -4.54
CA ILE A 190 2.37 16.90 -3.65
C ILE A 190 1.06 16.14 -3.52
N ILE A 191 0.69 15.77 -2.32
CA ILE A 191 -0.53 15.02 -2.03
C ILE A 191 -1.53 16.00 -1.41
N ILE A 192 -2.67 16.16 -2.06
CA ILE A 192 -3.76 17.01 -1.54
C ILE A 192 -4.99 16.13 -1.40
N SER A 193 -5.38 15.84 -0.19
CA SER A 193 -6.53 14.99 0.11
C SER A 193 -7.61 15.77 0.85
N LYS A 194 -8.86 15.33 0.66
CA LYS A 194 -10.03 15.91 1.27
C LYS A 194 -11.02 14.83 1.68
N ASN A 195 -11.44 14.86 2.94
CA ASN A 195 -12.61 14.12 3.37
C ASN A 195 -13.87 14.85 2.86
N ILE A 196 -14.57 14.24 1.92
CA ILE A 196 -15.85 14.78 1.40
C ILE A 196 -16.92 14.64 2.47
N ASN A 197 -16.93 13.52 3.15
CA ASN A 197 -17.76 13.19 4.31
C ASN A 197 -17.05 12.14 5.17
N ASP A 198 -17.72 11.60 6.18
CA ASP A 198 -17.18 10.59 7.11
C ASP A 198 -16.87 9.23 6.45
N ARG A 199 -17.32 9.04 5.20
CA ARG A 199 -17.17 7.78 4.48
C ARG A 199 -16.28 7.89 3.24
N LEU A 200 -16.10 9.07 2.66
CA LEU A 200 -15.42 9.26 1.39
C LEU A 200 -14.26 10.24 1.51
N LEU A 201 -13.06 9.73 1.23
CA LEU A 201 -11.83 10.47 1.03
C LEU A 201 -11.48 10.47 -0.45
N ILE A 202 -11.09 11.62 -0.98
CA ILE A 202 -10.49 11.75 -2.32
C ILE A 202 -9.19 12.54 -2.24
N ALA A 203 -8.29 12.31 -3.20
CA ALA A 203 -7.05 13.07 -3.30
C ALA A 203 -6.58 13.23 -4.73
N LEU A 204 -5.77 14.28 -4.93
CA LEU A 204 -4.99 14.55 -6.13
C LEU A 204 -3.50 14.49 -5.78
N THR A 205 -2.69 13.97 -6.71
CA THR A 205 -1.26 13.72 -6.48
C THR A 205 -0.44 14.13 -7.72
N PRO A 206 -0.29 15.43 -8.00
CA PRO A 206 0.69 15.88 -8.98
C PRO A 206 2.08 15.44 -8.57
N SER A 207 2.82 14.82 -9.49
CA SER A 207 4.13 14.24 -9.25
C SER A 207 5.10 14.61 -10.36
N LEU A 208 6.38 14.72 -9.99
CA LEU A 208 7.51 14.82 -10.90
C LEU A 208 8.44 13.64 -10.65
N VAL A 209 8.73 12.89 -11.69
CA VAL A 209 9.66 11.74 -11.64
C VAL A 209 10.90 12.10 -12.45
N HIS A 210 12.08 11.98 -11.85
CA HIS A 210 13.37 12.11 -12.51
C HIS A 210 14.06 10.75 -12.59
N VAL A 211 14.50 10.39 -13.78
CA VAL A 211 15.21 9.14 -14.08
C VAL A 211 16.59 9.47 -14.61
N ASN A 212 17.65 9.12 -13.87
CA ASN A 212 19.01 9.49 -14.26
C ASN A 212 19.47 8.80 -15.56
N LEU A 213 19.03 7.56 -15.80
CA LEU A 213 19.31 6.84 -17.03
C LEU A 213 17.99 6.49 -17.72
N VAL A 214 17.82 7.00 -18.92
CA VAL A 214 16.72 6.67 -19.84
C VAL A 214 17.20 5.66 -20.88
N ASP A 215 16.28 4.87 -21.43
CA ASP A 215 16.64 3.77 -22.35
C ASP A 215 17.10 4.30 -23.73
N LEU A 216 16.53 5.41 -24.18
CA LEU A 216 16.86 6.04 -25.46
C LEU A 216 17.41 7.46 -25.23
N ALA A 217 18.39 7.83 -26.02
CA ALA A 217 19.05 9.16 -25.94
C ALA A 217 18.09 10.35 -26.16
N ASN A 218 16.97 10.14 -26.84
CA ASN A 218 15.95 11.15 -27.09
C ASN A 218 14.80 11.16 -26.07
N GLU A 219 14.83 10.30 -25.03
CA GLU A 219 13.87 10.29 -23.95
C GLU A 219 14.16 11.39 -22.93
N SER A 220 13.10 11.90 -22.29
CA SER A 220 13.24 12.86 -21.19
C SER A 220 13.52 12.14 -19.88
N ASN A 221 14.47 12.70 -19.11
CA ASN A 221 14.75 12.28 -17.77
C ASN A 221 13.61 12.69 -16.78
N ASP A 222 12.88 13.77 -17.10
CA ASP A 222 11.85 14.34 -16.25
C ASP A 222 10.46 14.06 -16.82
N ILE A 223 9.61 13.46 -16.00
CA ILE A 223 8.26 13.03 -16.38
C ILE A 223 7.28 13.59 -15.36
N ALA A 224 6.33 14.41 -15.82
CA ALA A 224 5.24 14.88 -14.98
C ALA A 224 4.07 13.89 -15.02
N VAL A 225 3.55 13.57 -13.85
CA VAL A 225 2.49 12.58 -13.64
C VAL A 225 1.37 13.19 -12.83
N MET A 226 0.13 13.01 -13.25
CA MET A 226 -1.05 13.32 -12.45
C MET A 226 -1.66 12.05 -11.92
N GLY A 227 -1.92 12.02 -10.62
CA GLY A 227 -2.60 10.92 -9.97
C GLY A 227 -3.82 11.38 -9.18
N ALA A 228 -4.69 10.45 -8.92
CA ALA A 228 -5.82 10.59 -8.01
C ALA A 228 -6.10 9.26 -7.31
N TYR A 229 -6.62 9.34 -6.10
CA TYR A 229 -7.12 8.17 -5.40
C TYR A 229 -8.39 8.48 -4.62
N GLY A 230 -9.15 7.43 -4.32
CA GLY A 230 -10.30 7.48 -3.44
C GLY A 230 -10.29 6.32 -2.44
N ARG A 231 -10.83 6.58 -1.25
CA ARG A 231 -11.11 5.57 -0.23
C ARG A 231 -12.53 5.77 0.27
N MET A 232 -13.36 4.74 0.16
CA MET A 232 -14.74 4.76 0.60
C MET A 232 -14.93 3.74 1.73
N LYS A 233 -15.25 4.22 2.91
CA LYS A 233 -15.58 3.42 4.09
C LYS A 233 -16.94 2.75 3.90
N LEU A 234 -16.99 1.43 3.95
CA LEU A 234 -18.22 0.64 3.96
C LEU A 234 -18.72 0.41 5.39
N SER A 235 -17.79 0.14 6.30
CA SER A 235 -18.01 -0.03 7.73
C SER A 235 -16.76 0.34 8.52
N ASP A 236 -16.77 0.20 9.85
CA ASP A 236 -15.57 0.43 10.65
C ASP A 236 -14.42 -0.54 10.34
N ARG A 237 -14.75 -1.70 9.77
CA ARG A 237 -13.80 -2.77 9.42
C ARG A 237 -13.45 -2.85 7.95
N TYR A 238 -14.23 -2.24 7.06
CA TYR A 238 -14.09 -2.44 5.62
C TYR A 238 -14.11 -1.12 4.87
N ALA A 239 -13.27 -1.03 3.84
CA ALA A 239 -13.31 0.04 2.86
C ALA A 239 -12.99 -0.48 1.45
N VAL A 240 -13.41 0.26 0.44
CA VAL A 240 -12.96 0.10 -0.94
C VAL A 240 -12.07 1.27 -1.33
N THR A 241 -11.09 1.00 -2.18
CA THR A 241 -10.12 1.99 -2.65
C THR A 241 -9.97 1.91 -4.16
N ALA A 242 -9.65 3.04 -4.76
CA ALA A 242 -9.31 3.12 -6.18
C ALA A 242 -8.15 4.10 -6.36
N GLU A 243 -7.26 3.78 -7.30
CA GLU A 243 -6.11 4.59 -7.67
C GLU A 243 -6.01 4.71 -9.19
N ILE A 244 -5.60 5.89 -9.65
CA ILE A 244 -5.23 6.13 -11.04
C ILE A 244 -4.04 7.08 -11.07
N GLN A 245 -3.07 6.80 -11.97
CA GLN A 245 -1.97 7.72 -12.28
C GLN A 245 -1.63 7.67 -13.76
N LYS A 246 -1.44 8.84 -14.35
CA LYS A 246 -1.09 8.97 -15.76
C LYS A 246 0.00 10.02 -15.96
N PRO A 247 1.09 9.68 -16.66
CA PRO A 247 2.01 10.68 -17.20
C PRO A 247 1.27 11.60 -18.19
N PHE A 248 1.49 12.91 -18.12
CA PHE A 248 0.75 13.85 -18.97
C PHE A 248 1.63 14.79 -19.81
N LEU A 249 2.95 14.82 -19.55
CA LEU A 249 3.90 15.57 -20.35
C LEU A 249 4.77 14.63 -21.19
N SER A 250 4.61 14.71 -22.51
CA SER A 250 5.38 13.92 -23.46
C SER A 250 6.62 14.64 -23.99
N LYS A 251 6.73 15.95 -23.77
CA LYS A 251 7.86 16.76 -24.23
C LYS A 251 8.20 17.79 -23.16
N MET A 252 9.33 17.67 -22.52
CA MET A 252 9.88 18.75 -21.73
C MET A 252 10.87 19.55 -22.57
N PRO A 253 10.85 20.91 -22.54
CA PRO A 253 11.89 21.71 -23.17
C PRO A 253 13.25 21.33 -22.58
N SER A 254 14.16 20.85 -23.41
CA SER A 254 15.54 20.67 -23.00
C SER A 254 16.25 22.04 -22.94
N PRO A 255 17.13 22.30 -21.96
CA PRO A 255 17.95 23.50 -21.96
C PRO A 255 18.81 23.68 -23.23
N SER A 256 19.04 22.61 -23.97
CA SER A 256 19.74 22.62 -25.27
C SER A 256 18.84 22.93 -26.47
N GLY A 257 17.54 23.23 -26.28
CA GLY A 257 16.61 23.56 -27.36
C GLY A 257 16.12 22.35 -28.18
N ALA A 258 16.65 21.16 -27.98
CA ALA A 258 16.17 19.94 -28.61
C ALA A 258 14.98 19.39 -27.82
N SER A 259 13.81 19.24 -28.45
CA SER A 259 12.66 18.57 -27.82
C SER A 259 12.96 17.08 -27.69
N LYS A 260 13.18 16.61 -26.46
CA LYS A 260 13.23 15.17 -26.16
C LYS A 260 11.82 14.61 -26.12
N SER A 261 11.55 13.52 -26.83
CA SER A 261 10.32 12.77 -26.68
C SER A 261 10.39 11.96 -25.38
N VAL A 262 9.28 11.78 -24.72
CA VAL A 262 9.15 10.84 -23.61
C VAL A 262 8.43 9.63 -24.15
N ASN A 263 9.01 8.45 -23.99
CA ASN A 263 8.28 7.20 -24.21
C ASN A 263 7.33 7.00 -23.03
N ILE A 264 6.14 7.58 -23.14
CA ILE A 264 5.12 7.54 -22.11
C ILE A 264 4.28 6.30 -22.32
N PRO A 265 4.08 5.47 -21.30
CA PRO A 265 3.04 4.46 -21.31
C PRO A 265 1.72 5.09 -21.70
N THR A 266 1.06 4.55 -22.72
CA THR A 266 -0.24 5.04 -23.20
C THR A 266 -1.33 4.82 -22.16
N ASP A 267 -1.20 3.73 -21.41
CA ASP A 267 -2.17 3.32 -20.42
C ASP A 267 -1.82 3.86 -19.03
N PRO A 268 -2.79 4.43 -18.30
CA PRO A 268 -2.58 4.85 -16.93
C PRO A 268 -2.35 3.64 -16.02
N TYR A 269 -1.58 3.84 -14.95
CA TYR A 269 -1.66 2.94 -13.80
C TYR A 269 -3.05 3.03 -13.18
N MET A 270 -3.70 1.90 -12.95
CA MET A 270 -5.00 1.81 -12.29
C MET A 270 -5.02 0.63 -11.32
N ALA A 271 -5.68 0.83 -10.18
CA ALA A 271 -5.90 -0.23 -9.20
C ALA A 271 -7.23 -0.05 -8.48
N LEU A 272 -7.86 -1.17 -8.15
CA LEU A 272 -9.01 -1.28 -7.25
C LEU A 272 -8.62 -2.14 -6.05
N GLY A 273 -9.06 -1.75 -4.86
CA GLY A 273 -8.71 -2.44 -3.63
C GLY A 273 -9.86 -2.58 -2.66
N PHE A 274 -9.73 -3.59 -1.81
CA PHE A 274 -10.60 -3.84 -0.67
C PHE A 274 -9.75 -3.91 0.60
N GLU A 275 -10.09 -3.11 1.60
CA GLU A 275 -9.36 -3.00 2.86
C GLU A 275 -10.13 -3.65 4.01
N ILE A 276 -9.40 -4.39 4.85
CA ILE A 276 -9.91 -5.02 6.06
C ILE A 276 -9.08 -4.49 7.23
N TYR A 277 -9.75 -3.82 8.17
CA TYR A 277 -9.12 -3.24 9.35
C TYR A 277 -9.30 -4.13 10.57
N THR A 278 -8.21 -4.39 11.26
CA THR A 278 -8.19 -5.02 12.58
C THR A 278 -7.57 -4.06 13.59
N ALA A 279 -7.46 -4.48 14.84
CA ALA A 279 -6.89 -3.64 15.89
C ALA A 279 -5.47 -3.12 15.58
N LYS A 280 -4.63 -3.95 14.95
CA LYS A 280 -3.20 -3.63 14.68
C LYS A 280 -2.77 -3.84 13.24
N HIS A 281 -3.62 -4.43 12.39
CA HIS A 281 -3.27 -4.73 11.01
C HIS A 281 -4.28 -4.13 10.04
N VAL A 282 -3.79 -3.77 8.87
CA VAL A 282 -4.60 -3.48 7.69
C VAL A 282 -4.23 -4.50 6.62
N PHE A 283 -5.22 -5.22 6.14
CA PHE A 283 -5.09 -6.10 4.98
C PHE A 283 -5.74 -5.41 3.79
N GLN A 284 -5.03 -5.39 2.67
CA GLN A 284 -5.54 -4.81 1.42
C GLN A 284 -5.45 -5.88 0.34
N LEU A 285 -6.57 -6.23 -0.26
CA LEU A 285 -6.65 -7.04 -1.46
C LEU A 285 -6.79 -6.10 -2.65
N SER A 286 -6.11 -6.36 -3.75
CA SER A 286 -6.17 -5.44 -4.90
C SER A 286 -6.07 -6.15 -6.24
N VAL A 287 -6.62 -5.49 -7.25
CA VAL A 287 -6.44 -5.82 -8.66
C VAL A 287 -5.88 -4.57 -9.34
N SER A 288 -4.79 -4.72 -10.09
CA SER A 288 -4.13 -3.60 -10.77
C SER A 288 -3.52 -4.05 -12.10
N ASN A 289 -3.25 -3.09 -12.98
CA ASN A 289 -2.51 -3.32 -14.22
C ASN A 289 -1.00 -3.15 -14.06
N ALA A 290 -0.49 -2.75 -12.88
CA ALA A 290 0.93 -2.60 -12.63
C ALA A 290 1.52 -3.77 -11.86
N GLN A 291 2.70 -4.22 -12.28
CA GLN A 291 3.49 -5.22 -11.57
C GLN A 291 4.40 -4.58 -10.51
N SER A 292 4.94 -3.41 -10.81
CA SER A 292 5.79 -2.69 -9.87
C SER A 292 4.97 -2.08 -8.74
N MET A 293 5.55 -2.15 -7.54
CA MET A 293 5.03 -1.51 -6.32
C MET A 293 5.84 -0.26 -5.95
N ASN A 294 6.96 0.01 -6.68
CA ASN A 294 7.77 1.21 -6.47
C ASN A 294 7.23 2.36 -7.32
N GLU A 295 7.14 3.55 -6.71
CA GLU A 295 6.52 4.74 -7.27
C GLU A 295 7.16 5.15 -8.60
N SER A 296 8.49 5.21 -8.68
CA SER A 296 9.19 5.64 -9.90
C SER A 296 8.94 4.72 -11.10
N TYR A 297 8.62 3.45 -10.85
CA TYR A 297 8.43 2.46 -11.91
C TYR A 297 6.96 2.36 -12.36
N TYR A 298 5.97 2.26 -11.45
CA TYR A 298 4.59 2.16 -11.89
C TYR A 298 4.07 3.47 -12.47
N MET A 299 4.68 4.61 -12.11
CA MET A 299 4.34 5.91 -12.70
C MET A 299 4.87 6.08 -14.12
N THR A 300 6.03 5.49 -14.47
CA THR A 300 6.74 5.79 -15.72
C THR A 300 6.95 4.60 -16.63
N GLN A 301 6.82 3.38 -16.14
CA GLN A 301 7.07 2.14 -16.89
C GLN A 301 5.89 1.15 -16.81
N ASN A 302 4.67 1.66 -16.60
CA ASN A 302 3.49 0.80 -16.61
C ASN A 302 3.02 0.57 -18.04
N ASN A 303 3.27 -0.62 -18.58
CA ASN A 303 2.89 -1.03 -19.93
C ASN A 303 1.65 -1.92 -19.97
N GLY A 304 0.93 -2.06 -18.85
CA GLY A 304 -0.27 -2.88 -18.76
C GLY A 304 -1.52 -2.07 -19.04
N SER A 305 -2.33 -2.50 -20.01
CA SER A 305 -3.70 -1.99 -20.16
C SER A 305 -4.59 -2.48 -19.02
N PHE A 306 -5.73 -1.82 -18.79
CA PHE A 306 -6.71 -2.27 -17.78
C PHE A 306 -7.69 -3.30 -18.38
N GLU A 307 -7.16 -4.22 -19.20
CA GLU A 307 -7.88 -5.37 -19.74
C GLU A 307 -7.73 -6.58 -18.80
N PRO A 308 -8.73 -7.45 -18.70
CA PRO A 308 -8.70 -8.59 -17.78
C PRO A 308 -7.44 -9.45 -17.88
N SER A 309 -6.92 -9.65 -19.10
CA SER A 309 -5.69 -10.42 -19.36
C SER A 309 -4.43 -9.79 -18.74
N ASN A 310 -4.38 -8.47 -18.60
CA ASN A 310 -3.24 -7.71 -18.09
C ASN A 310 -3.36 -7.37 -16.61
N LEU A 311 -4.52 -7.63 -16.01
CA LEU A 311 -4.73 -7.40 -14.58
C LEU A 311 -3.95 -8.42 -13.74
N ARG A 312 -3.56 -7.98 -12.56
CA ARG A 312 -2.83 -8.76 -11.55
C ARG A 312 -3.53 -8.66 -10.21
N PHE A 313 -3.59 -9.78 -9.54
CA PHE A 313 -3.96 -9.81 -8.14
C PHE A 313 -2.79 -9.33 -7.28
N GLY A 314 -3.09 -8.75 -6.14
CA GLY A 314 -2.12 -8.38 -5.13
C GLY A 314 -2.73 -8.27 -3.75
N PHE A 315 -1.88 -8.30 -2.75
CA PHE A 315 -2.28 -7.98 -1.38
C PHE A 315 -1.20 -7.18 -0.68
N ASN A 316 -1.62 -6.40 0.28
CA ASN A 316 -0.73 -5.73 1.22
C ASN A 316 -1.12 -6.10 2.64
N ILE A 317 -0.12 -6.23 3.51
CA ILE A 317 -0.29 -6.39 4.95
C ILE A 317 0.49 -5.28 5.61
N VAL A 318 -0.19 -4.54 6.46
CA VAL A 318 0.37 -3.42 7.19
C VAL A 318 0.18 -3.67 8.69
N ARG A 319 1.22 -3.46 9.46
CA ARG A 319 1.17 -3.52 10.93
C ARG A 319 1.80 -2.26 11.52
N ARG A 320 1.11 -1.68 12.50
CA ARG A 320 1.53 -0.48 13.23
C ARG A 320 1.77 -0.78 14.71
N TRP A 321 2.79 -0.13 15.30
CA TRP A 321 3.15 -0.17 16.71
C TRP A 321 3.23 1.22 17.31
#